data_04f2610934bf4369dd95269ac4ddf7b5
#
_entry.id   04f2610934bf4369dd95269ac4ddf7b5
#
_cell.length_a   1.000
_cell.length_b   1.000
_cell.length_c   1.000
_cell.angle_alpha   90.00
_cell.angle_beta   90.00
_cell.angle_gamma   90.00
#
_symmetry.space_group_name_H-M   'P 1'
#
loop_
_entity.id
_entity.type
_entity.pdbx_description
1 polymer ?
#
loop_
_entity_poly.entity_id
_entity_poly.type
_entity_poly.pdbx_seq_one_letter_code
_entity_poly.pdbx_strand_id
1 'polypeptide(L)'
;MSADAVLWIVMAFCLIVGCPIFVSLGVASTLALILTNIPMRIVALDMLKVMDMFPLLAVVGFIFAGALMEKGGMARQIVDVASLFVGRIRGGLGITTILGCLFFAAMGSIMIPTMVRRGYSPEYAAGVCATGGTLGILIPPSNPMIIYGIIANTSIAALFTAGFVPGFMLGLMMMLMAYFLARRAGFTGTVDEDKGAHFWPMFRKNFFSLMAPVIILGSIYAGICTPVEASVVAVFYALFVGTCITRELKIIQLWDAIKLTNVSAGSIIIVLGVSTLFGRILTMQRIPHQLANAMITLTDNPYVILVLIGLLLLFLGMFMETLATIVILAPIFLPLITKVGIDPVFFGIFWVITNEVALLSPPLGVNLFIAQNLSGISFERVAKGAFPYMMLIICFIIMLILWQDLPLWLPRLTGQY
;
A
#
# COMPACT_ATOMS: atom_id res chain seq x y z
N MET A 1 3.24 -38.71 4.22
CA MET A 1 2.81 -37.35 4.59
C MET A 1 1.72 -36.92 3.61
N SER A 2 0.65 -36.29 4.09
CA SER A 2 -0.34 -35.72 3.17
C SER A 2 0.28 -34.56 2.37
N ALA A 3 -0.23 -34.32 1.15
CA ALA A 3 0.27 -33.24 0.32
C ALA A 3 0.14 -31.87 1.01
N ASP A 4 -0.90 -31.70 1.84
CA ASP A 4 -1.14 -30.50 2.66
C ASP A 4 -0.04 -30.27 3.68
N ALA A 5 0.33 -31.33 4.42
CA ALA A 5 1.40 -31.24 5.42
C ALA A 5 2.74 -30.86 4.75
N VAL A 6 3.05 -31.44 3.59
CA VAL A 6 4.26 -31.09 2.82
C VAL A 6 4.20 -29.65 2.36
N LEU A 7 3.07 -29.18 1.83
CA LEU A 7 2.89 -27.80 1.39
C LEU A 7 3.24 -26.79 2.51
N TRP A 8 2.66 -26.97 3.69
CA TRP A 8 2.85 -26.06 4.82
C TRP A 8 4.24 -26.17 5.46
N ILE A 9 4.75 -27.40 5.64
CA ILE A 9 6.06 -27.63 6.26
C ILE A 9 7.18 -27.08 5.38
N VAL A 10 7.13 -27.37 4.07
CA VAL A 10 8.17 -26.88 3.14
C VAL A 10 8.10 -25.36 2.99
N MET A 11 6.90 -24.78 2.90
CA MET A 11 6.73 -23.34 2.85
C MET A 11 7.30 -22.67 4.10
N ALA A 12 6.92 -23.15 5.29
CA ALA A 12 7.40 -22.61 6.56
C ALA A 12 8.92 -22.77 6.69
N PHE A 13 9.48 -23.93 6.35
CA PHE A 13 10.92 -24.16 6.36
C PHE A 13 11.66 -23.20 5.44
N CYS A 14 11.22 -23.03 4.19
CA CYS A 14 11.86 -22.09 3.27
C CYS A 14 11.79 -20.64 3.78
N LEU A 15 10.67 -20.22 4.36
CA LEU A 15 10.53 -18.88 4.94
C LEU A 15 11.46 -18.69 6.15
N ILE A 16 11.57 -19.68 7.04
CA ILE A 16 12.46 -19.62 8.23
C ILE A 16 13.94 -19.54 7.80
N VAL A 17 14.32 -20.25 6.75
CA VAL A 17 15.69 -20.21 6.20
C VAL A 17 15.98 -18.90 5.45
N GLY A 18 14.97 -18.03 5.26
CA GLY A 18 15.13 -16.74 4.58
C GLY A 18 15.04 -16.80 3.05
N CYS A 19 14.47 -17.88 2.50
CA CYS A 19 14.20 -17.95 1.06
C CYS A 19 13.18 -16.87 0.63
N PRO A 20 13.36 -16.26 -0.56
CA PRO A 20 12.37 -15.37 -1.12
C PRO A 20 10.99 -16.04 -1.22
N ILE A 21 9.93 -15.25 -1.02
CA ILE A 21 8.54 -15.76 -0.96
C ILE A 21 8.16 -16.57 -2.19
N PHE A 22 8.52 -16.08 -3.39
CA PHE A 22 8.20 -16.79 -4.64
C PHE A 22 8.89 -18.15 -4.73
N VAL A 23 10.12 -18.29 -4.18
CA VAL A 23 10.83 -19.58 -4.09
C VAL A 23 10.11 -20.50 -3.12
N SER A 24 9.77 -19.99 -1.94
CA SER A 24 9.09 -20.75 -0.89
C SER A 24 7.75 -21.32 -1.37
N LEU A 25 6.93 -20.48 -2.01
CA LEU A 25 5.67 -20.88 -2.60
C LEU A 25 5.85 -21.84 -3.77
N GLY A 26 6.82 -21.57 -4.64
CA GLY A 26 7.11 -22.39 -5.83
C GLY A 26 7.56 -23.79 -5.48
N VAL A 27 8.52 -23.91 -4.58
CA VAL A 27 9.05 -25.22 -4.13
C VAL A 27 7.96 -26.00 -3.39
N ALA A 28 7.25 -25.38 -2.45
CA ALA A 28 6.18 -26.04 -1.70
C ALA A 28 5.05 -26.53 -2.63
N SER A 29 4.62 -25.68 -3.57
CA SER A 29 3.58 -26.03 -4.54
C SER A 29 4.02 -27.14 -5.49
N THR A 30 5.25 -27.07 -6.00
CA THR A 30 5.78 -28.08 -6.91
C THR A 30 5.88 -29.45 -6.23
N LEU A 31 6.37 -29.49 -4.99
CA LEU A 31 6.43 -30.74 -4.23
C LEU A 31 5.03 -31.31 -3.94
N ALA A 32 4.08 -30.47 -3.60
CA ALA A 32 2.69 -30.90 -3.38
C ALA A 32 2.05 -31.47 -4.67
N LEU A 33 2.35 -30.89 -5.85
CA LEU A 33 1.90 -31.40 -7.14
C LEU A 33 2.48 -32.79 -7.44
N ILE A 34 3.78 -33.00 -7.17
CA ILE A 34 4.43 -34.32 -7.38
C ILE A 34 3.74 -35.38 -6.53
N LEU A 35 3.43 -35.08 -5.26
CA LEU A 35 2.78 -36.00 -4.34
C LEU A 35 1.32 -36.31 -4.71
N THR A 36 0.65 -35.41 -5.40
CA THR A 36 -0.74 -35.57 -5.84
C THR A 36 -0.86 -36.16 -7.25
N ASN A 37 0.25 -36.53 -7.88
CA ASN A 37 0.32 -37.02 -9.29
C ASN A 37 -0.33 -36.06 -10.30
N ILE A 38 -0.34 -34.77 -10.02
CA ILE A 38 -0.86 -33.74 -10.93
C ILE A 38 0.22 -33.40 -11.97
N PRO A 39 -0.12 -33.31 -13.26
CA PRO A 39 0.86 -33.04 -14.30
C PRO A 39 1.59 -31.71 -14.10
N MET A 40 2.91 -31.71 -14.13
CA MET A 40 3.75 -30.51 -13.96
C MET A 40 3.51 -29.39 -14.98
N ARG A 41 2.90 -29.72 -16.13
CA ARG A 41 2.50 -28.72 -17.15
C ARG A 41 1.58 -27.62 -16.56
N ILE A 42 0.87 -27.92 -15.47
CA ILE A 42 -0.01 -26.96 -14.79
C ILE A 42 0.78 -25.77 -14.24
N VAL A 43 2.01 -25.97 -13.77
CA VAL A 43 2.89 -24.90 -13.28
C VAL A 43 3.08 -23.83 -14.36
N ALA A 44 3.50 -24.25 -15.55
CA ALA A 44 3.72 -23.34 -16.67
C ALA A 44 2.41 -22.67 -17.13
N LEU A 45 1.30 -23.43 -17.17
CA LEU A 45 0.00 -22.90 -17.59
C LEU A 45 -0.54 -21.83 -16.63
N ASP A 46 -0.40 -22.04 -15.31
CA ASP A 46 -0.87 -21.07 -14.33
C ASP A 46 0.01 -19.81 -14.31
N MET A 47 1.32 -19.95 -14.46
CA MET A 47 2.21 -18.80 -14.60
C MET A 47 1.89 -17.98 -15.87
N LEU A 48 1.67 -18.63 -17.00
CA LEU A 48 1.31 -17.95 -18.25
C LEU A 48 -0.05 -17.25 -18.15
N LYS A 49 -1.05 -17.89 -17.51
CA LYS A 49 -2.36 -17.27 -17.30
C LYS A 49 -2.29 -15.96 -16.52
N VAL A 50 -1.43 -15.89 -15.51
CA VAL A 50 -1.25 -14.65 -14.74
C VAL A 50 -0.63 -13.57 -15.60
N MET A 51 0.39 -13.91 -16.40
CA MET A 51 1.04 -12.94 -17.29
C MET A 51 0.09 -12.35 -18.33
N ASP A 52 -0.97 -13.10 -18.68
CA ASP A 52 -1.99 -12.70 -19.67
C ASP A 52 -3.15 -11.88 -19.05
N MET A 53 -3.10 -11.61 -17.73
CA MET A 53 -4.14 -10.83 -17.06
C MET A 53 -4.01 -9.33 -17.38
N PHE A 54 -4.99 -8.80 -18.13
CA PHE A 54 -5.04 -7.39 -18.53
C PHE A 54 -4.86 -6.39 -17.36
N PRO A 55 -5.45 -6.58 -16.16
CA PRO A 55 -5.25 -5.65 -15.04
C PRO A 55 -3.81 -5.54 -14.53
N LEU A 56 -2.92 -6.51 -14.80
CA LEU A 56 -1.51 -6.41 -14.41
C LEU A 56 -0.77 -5.28 -15.12
N LEU A 57 -1.22 -4.90 -16.31
CA LEU A 57 -0.67 -3.75 -17.02
C LEU A 57 -0.84 -2.46 -16.22
N ALA A 58 -1.93 -2.32 -15.43
CA ALA A 58 -2.11 -1.19 -14.54
C ALA A 58 -1.01 -1.13 -13.45
N VAL A 59 -0.62 -2.28 -12.89
CA VAL A 59 0.45 -2.33 -11.88
C VAL A 59 1.76 -1.81 -12.47
N VAL A 60 2.16 -2.32 -13.63
CA VAL A 60 3.38 -1.88 -14.33
C VAL A 60 3.31 -0.41 -14.67
N GLY A 61 2.17 0.04 -15.23
CA GLY A 61 1.96 1.43 -15.63
C GLY A 61 2.01 2.40 -14.45
N PHE A 62 1.37 2.09 -13.32
CA PHE A 62 1.40 2.97 -12.15
C PHE A 62 2.76 2.97 -11.44
N ILE A 63 3.49 1.84 -11.38
CA ILE A 63 4.87 1.81 -10.87
C ILE A 63 5.74 2.74 -11.73
N PHE A 64 5.63 2.65 -13.05
CA PHE A 64 6.41 3.48 -13.95
C PHE A 64 6.02 4.96 -13.85
N ALA A 65 4.73 5.28 -13.83
CA ALA A 65 4.24 6.65 -13.62
C ALA A 65 4.75 7.24 -12.30
N GLY A 66 4.67 6.49 -11.21
CA GLY A 66 5.18 6.90 -9.89
C GLY A 66 6.68 7.18 -9.90
N ALA A 67 7.48 6.31 -10.53
CA ALA A 67 8.92 6.50 -10.69
C ALA A 67 9.25 7.74 -11.54
N LEU A 68 8.51 7.98 -12.62
CA LEU A 68 8.65 9.18 -13.44
C LEU A 68 8.30 10.47 -12.69
N MET A 69 7.21 10.45 -11.92
CA MET A 69 6.77 11.58 -11.10
C MET A 69 7.81 11.91 -10.02
N GLU A 70 8.37 10.90 -9.37
CA GLU A 70 9.43 11.08 -8.38
C GLU A 70 10.68 11.68 -8.99
N LYS A 71 11.23 11.05 -10.05
CA LYS A 71 12.45 11.49 -10.74
C LYS A 71 12.27 12.79 -11.51
N GLY A 72 11.05 13.08 -11.97
CA GLY A 72 10.65 14.32 -12.64
C GLY A 72 10.39 15.50 -11.71
N GLY A 73 10.61 15.38 -10.39
CA GLY A 73 10.48 16.47 -9.42
C GLY A 73 9.05 16.82 -9.01
N MET A 74 8.03 16.11 -9.53
CA MET A 74 6.63 16.40 -9.24
C MET A 74 6.30 16.18 -7.76
N ALA A 75 6.85 15.13 -7.14
CA ALA A 75 6.67 14.84 -5.73
C ALA A 75 7.13 16.00 -4.84
N ARG A 76 8.31 16.58 -5.15
CA ARG A 76 8.83 17.75 -4.43
C ARG A 76 7.93 18.97 -4.58
N GLN A 77 7.40 19.21 -5.78
CA GLN A 77 6.50 20.34 -6.06
C GLN A 77 5.18 20.25 -5.27
N ILE A 78 4.64 19.05 -5.09
CA ILE A 78 3.44 18.83 -4.26
C ILE A 78 3.73 19.15 -2.80
N VAL A 79 4.87 18.71 -2.27
CA VAL A 79 5.31 19.05 -0.91
C VAL A 79 5.48 20.55 -0.71
N ASP A 80 6.10 21.23 -1.68
CA ASP A 80 6.29 22.67 -1.62
C ASP A 80 4.96 23.41 -1.49
N VAL A 81 3.96 23.02 -2.29
CA VAL A 81 2.60 23.61 -2.19
C VAL A 81 1.93 23.23 -0.86
N ALA A 82 2.00 21.95 -0.44
CA ALA A 82 1.45 21.53 0.84
C ALA A 82 2.04 22.33 2.01
N SER A 83 3.35 22.62 1.96
CA SER A 83 4.05 23.41 2.98
C SER A 83 3.57 24.86 3.08
N LEU A 84 3.02 25.43 2.01
CA LEU A 84 2.44 26.79 2.04
C LEU A 84 1.18 26.86 2.91
N PHE A 85 0.35 25.80 2.87
CA PHE A 85 -0.91 25.77 3.62
C PHE A 85 -0.69 25.50 5.10
N VAL A 86 0.20 24.58 5.43
CA VAL A 86 0.31 24.05 6.80
C VAL A 86 1.68 24.30 7.45
N GLY A 87 2.67 24.81 6.73
CA GLY A 87 4.02 25.01 7.24
C GLY A 87 4.12 26.01 8.40
N ARG A 88 3.18 26.97 8.51
CA ARG A 88 3.10 27.98 9.58
C ARG A 88 2.51 27.44 10.90
N ILE A 89 1.83 26.30 10.83
CA ILE A 89 1.20 25.69 12.00
C ILE A 89 2.27 24.94 12.81
N ARG A 90 2.10 24.85 14.13
CA ARG A 90 2.95 23.99 14.97
C ARG A 90 2.88 22.55 14.45
N GLY A 91 4.04 21.93 14.21
CA GLY A 91 4.08 20.62 13.55
C GLY A 91 3.80 20.64 12.04
N GLY A 92 3.80 21.84 11.43
CA GLY A 92 3.45 22.02 10.02
C GLY A 92 4.25 21.14 9.06
N LEU A 93 5.54 20.90 9.33
CA LEU A 93 6.33 19.97 8.50
C LEU A 93 5.88 18.53 8.65
N GLY A 94 5.47 18.09 9.85
CA GLY A 94 4.88 16.74 10.04
C GLY A 94 3.56 16.60 9.28
N ILE A 95 2.69 17.62 9.33
CA ILE A 95 1.43 17.66 8.58
C ILE A 95 1.70 17.66 7.07
N THR A 96 2.66 18.47 6.61
CA THR A 96 3.09 18.50 5.20
C THR A 96 3.60 17.12 4.76
N THR A 97 4.36 16.43 5.61
CA THR A 97 4.86 15.09 5.31
C THR A 97 3.71 14.10 5.11
N ILE A 98 2.74 14.08 6.04
CA ILE A 98 1.57 13.20 5.93
C ILE A 98 0.75 13.53 4.68
N LEU A 99 0.53 14.82 4.41
CA LEU A 99 -0.17 15.27 3.22
C LEU A 99 0.57 14.90 1.93
N GLY A 100 1.90 14.99 1.92
CA GLY A 100 2.73 14.55 0.81
C GLY A 100 2.70 13.03 0.62
N CYS A 101 2.69 12.28 1.73
CA CYS A 101 2.61 10.82 1.71
C CYS A 101 1.26 10.29 1.20
N LEU A 102 0.17 11.05 1.34
CA LEU A 102 -1.12 10.71 0.72
C LEU A 102 -1.01 10.58 -0.80
N PHE A 103 -0.09 11.31 -1.42
CA PHE A 103 0.11 11.29 -2.87
C PHE A 103 1.35 10.49 -3.29
N PHE A 104 2.38 10.43 -2.43
CA PHE A 104 3.66 9.76 -2.73
C PHE A 104 4.25 9.10 -1.48
N ALA A 105 4.27 7.79 -1.44
CA ALA A 105 4.80 7.03 -0.30
C ALA A 105 6.29 7.32 0.01
N ALA A 106 7.09 7.70 -1.00
CA ALA A 106 8.55 7.86 -0.89
C ALA A 106 9.02 9.22 -0.30
N MET A 107 8.18 9.93 0.48
CA MET A 107 8.49 11.26 1.02
C MET A 107 9.59 11.30 2.10
N GLY A 108 9.90 10.15 2.72
CA GLY A 108 10.83 10.08 3.85
C GLY A 108 12.22 10.61 3.54
N SER A 109 12.76 10.33 2.36
CA SER A 109 14.10 10.75 1.94
C SER A 109 14.29 12.29 1.89
N ILE A 110 13.22 13.01 1.60
CA ILE A 110 13.23 14.47 1.51
C ILE A 110 12.88 15.11 2.87
N MET A 111 11.88 14.54 3.56
CA MET A 111 11.28 15.20 4.71
C MET A 111 12.04 14.96 6.01
N ILE A 112 12.62 13.77 6.23
CA ILE A 112 13.38 13.50 7.47
C ILE A 112 14.56 14.49 7.63
N PRO A 113 15.47 14.65 6.65
CA PRO A 113 16.55 15.63 6.77
C PRO A 113 16.05 17.06 6.92
N THR A 114 14.97 17.41 6.22
CA THR A 114 14.38 18.75 6.28
C THR A 114 13.82 19.08 7.65
N MET A 115 13.09 18.14 8.28
CA MET A 115 12.53 18.31 9.61
C MET A 115 13.63 18.41 10.68
N VAL A 116 14.66 17.55 10.62
CA VAL A 116 15.78 17.57 11.56
C VAL A 116 16.55 18.90 11.48
N ARG A 117 16.83 19.39 10.26
CA ARG A 117 17.49 20.71 10.08
C ARG A 117 16.67 21.87 10.64
N ARG A 118 15.35 21.72 10.75
CA ARG A 118 14.43 22.72 11.28
C ARG A 118 14.11 22.52 12.79
N GLY A 119 14.90 21.68 13.47
CA GLY A 119 14.84 21.51 14.93
C GLY A 119 13.80 20.50 15.43
N TYR A 120 13.20 19.70 14.54
CA TYR A 120 12.36 18.58 14.98
C TYR A 120 13.26 17.43 15.45
N SER A 121 12.80 16.67 16.46
CA SER A 121 13.56 15.51 16.88
C SER A 121 13.60 14.44 15.77
N PRO A 122 14.74 13.74 15.62
CA PRO A 122 14.87 12.68 14.61
C PRO A 122 13.83 11.57 14.79
N GLU A 123 13.43 11.26 16.04
CA GLU A 123 12.38 10.27 16.34
C GLU A 123 11.03 10.70 15.78
N TYR A 124 10.66 11.97 16.01
CA TYR A 124 9.39 12.48 15.47
C TYR A 124 9.41 12.47 13.95
N ALA A 125 10.49 12.96 13.34
CA ALA A 125 10.61 13.01 11.89
C ALA A 125 10.54 11.61 11.25
N ALA A 126 11.31 10.65 11.81
CA ALA A 126 11.32 9.27 11.34
C ALA A 126 9.96 8.58 11.56
N GLY A 127 9.33 8.79 12.72
CA GLY A 127 8.01 8.23 13.04
C GLY A 127 6.92 8.72 12.10
N VAL A 128 6.84 10.03 11.85
CA VAL A 128 5.89 10.64 10.89
C VAL A 128 6.09 10.10 9.48
N CYS A 129 7.36 9.97 9.04
CA CYS A 129 7.64 9.50 7.68
C CYS A 129 7.36 8.00 7.52
N ALA A 130 7.73 7.17 8.51
CA ALA A 130 7.46 5.73 8.48
C ALA A 130 5.96 5.46 8.40
N THR A 131 5.17 6.18 9.20
CA THR A 131 3.71 6.00 9.27
C THR A 131 2.98 6.72 8.12
N GLY A 132 3.49 7.86 7.66
CA GLY A 132 2.94 8.55 6.49
C GLY A 132 3.01 7.70 5.23
N GLY A 133 4.08 6.91 5.05
CA GLY A 133 4.24 6.01 3.92
C GLY A 133 3.09 4.99 3.76
N THR A 134 2.46 4.58 4.88
CA THR A 134 1.32 3.66 4.86
C THR A 134 0.07 4.25 4.17
N LEU A 135 -0.11 5.57 4.25
CA LEU A 135 -1.23 6.24 3.59
C LEU A 135 -1.14 6.23 2.06
N GLY A 136 0.08 6.28 1.52
CA GLY A 136 0.30 6.28 0.07
C GLY A 136 -0.12 4.99 -0.63
N ILE A 137 -0.29 3.90 0.12
CA ILE A 137 -0.78 2.62 -0.41
C ILE A 137 -2.32 2.55 -0.33
N LEU A 138 -2.92 3.31 0.59
CA LEU A 138 -4.37 3.33 0.78
C LEU A 138 -5.08 4.27 -0.21
N ILE A 139 -4.44 5.37 -0.58
CA ILE A 139 -4.99 6.29 -1.58
C ILE A 139 -4.57 5.85 -2.98
N PRO A 140 -5.53 5.69 -3.91
CA PRO A 140 -5.23 5.26 -5.26
C PRO A 140 -4.30 6.23 -6.03
N PRO A 141 -3.54 5.69 -6.98
CA PRO A 141 -3.48 4.30 -7.41
C PRO A 141 -2.66 3.41 -6.46
N SER A 142 -3.21 2.24 -6.09
CA SER A 142 -2.64 1.33 -5.11
C SER A 142 -2.40 -0.06 -5.72
N ASN A 143 -1.14 -0.49 -5.77
CA ASN A 143 -0.80 -1.82 -6.27
C ASN A 143 -1.41 -2.97 -5.44
N PRO A 144 -1.43 -2.93 -4.09
CA PRO A 144 -2.11 -3.93 -3.29
C PRO A 144 -3.60 -4.06 -3.63
N MET A 145 -4.29 -2.94 -3.85
CA MET A 145 -5.72 -2.97 -4.23
C MET A 145 -5.94 -3.57 -5.62
N ILE A 146 -5.04 -3.30 -6.58
CA ILE A 146 -5.13 -3.92 -7.92
C ILE A 146 -4.97 -5.44 -7.79
N ILE A 147 -3.97 -5.90 -7.06
CA ILE A 147 -3.67 -7.32 -6.89
C ILE A 147 -4.79 -8.02 -6.12
N TYR A 148 -5.29 -7.40 -5.05
CA TYR A 148 -6.45 -7.92 -4.34
C TYR A 148 -7.67 -8.02 -5.26
N GLY A 149 -7.95 -6.99 -6.05
CA GLY A 149 -9.06 -6.97 -7.01
C GLY A 149 -8.98 -8.11 -8.04
N ILE A 150 -7.77 -8.39 -8.53
CA ILE A 150 -7.51 -9.51 -9.45
C ILE A 150 -7.83 -10.86 -8.78
N ILE A 151 -7.30 -11.07 -7.56
CA ILE A 151 -7.46 -12.35 -6.85
C ILE A 151 -8.90 -12.54 -6.34
N ALA A 152 -9.51 -11.47 -5.86
CA ALA A 152 -10.88 -11.47 -5.36
C ALA A 152 -11.94 -11.42 -6.47
N ASN A 153 -11.51 -11.26 -7.72
CA ASN A 153 -12.40 -11.01 -8.87
C ASN A 153 -13.39 -9.86 -8.59
N THR A 154 -12.86 -8.77 -8.00
CA THR A 154 -13.62 -7.60 -7.57
C THR A 154 -13.20 -6.38 -8.38
N SER A 155 -14.12 -5.43 -8.58
CA SER A 155 -13.83 -4.21 -9.34
C SER A 155 -12.69 -3.40 -8.72
N ILE A 156 -11.61 -3.21 -9.49
CA ILE A 156 -10.46 -2.39 -9.06
C ILE A 156 -10.88 -0.92 -8.91
N ALA A 157 -11.78 -0.44 -9.77
CA ALA A 157 -12.32 0.92 -9.66
C ALA A 157 -13.13 1.10 -8.36
N ALA A 158 -13.94 0.10 -7.98
CA ALA A 158 -14.66 0.09 -6.71
C ALA A 158 -13.71 0.09 -5.51
N LEU A 159 -12.62 -0.71 -5.54
CA LEU A 159 -11.59 -0.71 -4.51
C LEU A 159 -10.89 0.65 -4.39
N PHE A 160 -10.54 1.27 -5.51
CA PHE A 160 -9.94 2.59 -5.53
C PHE A 160 -10.87 3.64 -4.92
N THR A 161 -12.14 3.61 -5.30
CA THR A 161 -13.14 4.53 -4.74
C THR A 161 -13.38 4.27 -3.25
N ALA A 162 -13.41 3.00 -2.83
CA ALA A 162 -13.57 2.60 -1.44
C ALA A 162 -12.40 3.02 -0.54
N GLY A 163 -11.16 3.05 -1.08
CA GLY A 163 -9.97 3.47 -0.35
C GLY A 163 -9.90 4.97 -0.07
N PHE A 164 -10.61 5.78 -0.87
CA PHE A 164 -10.50 7.24 -0.81
C PHE A 164 -10.99 7.83 0.52
N VAL A 165 -12.20 7.46 0.96
CA VAL A 165 -12.78 7.99 2.20
C VAL A 165 -11.99 7.55 3.44
N PRO A 166 -11.70 6.25 3.65
CA PRO A 166 -10.85 5.82 4.76
C PRO A 166 -9.45 6.42 4.73
N GLY A 167 -8.83 6.51 3.55
CA GLY A 167 -7.49 7.09 3.37
C GLY A 167 -7.43 8.56 3.76
N PHE A 168 -8.40 9.35 3.31
CA PHE A 168 -8.49 10.77 3.67
C PHE A 168 -8.78 10.97 5.16
N MET A 169 -9.68 10.16 5.72
CA MET A 169 -10.05 10.20 7.13
C MET A 169 -8.87 9.83 8.03
N LEU A 170 -8.18 8.74 7.71
CA LEU A 170 -6.99 8.32 8.43
C LEU A 170 -5.87 9.37 8.29
N GLY A 171 -5.65 9.92 7.10
CA GLY A 171 -4.69 11.00 6.86
C GLY A 171 -4.98 12.23 7.72
N LEU A 172 -6.24 12.65 7.82
CA LEU A 172 -6.66 13.76 8.69
C LEU A 172 -6.38 13.47 10.17
N MET A 173 -6.73 12.26 10.62
CA MET A 173 -6.45 11.84 12.01
C MET A 173 -4.95 11.82 12.31
N MET A 174 -4.12 11.35 11.37
CA MET A 174 -2.66 11.37 11.50
C MET A 174 -2.09 12.78 11.47
N MET A 175 -2.62 13.69 10.66
CA MET A 175 -2.24 15.12 10.69
C MET A 175 -2.57 15.77 12.01
N LEU A 176 -3.73 15.49 12.59
CA LEU A 176 -4.10 15.96 13.94
C LEU A 176 -3.15 15.39 15.00
N MET A 177 -2.82 14.10 14.93
CA MET A 177 -1.83 13.48 15.83
C MET A 177 -0.46 14.16 15.71
N ALA A 178 0.00 14.42 14.49
CA ALA A 178 1.26 15.13 14.23
C ALA A 178 1.26 16.53 14.86
N TYR A 179 0.16 17.25 14.75
CA TYR A 179 -0.02 18.56 15.40
C TYR A 179 0.08 18.46 16.94
N PHE A 180 -0.66 17.53 17.54
CA PHE A 180 -0.67 17.37 19.00
C PHE A 180 0.70 16.94 19.55
N LEU A 181 1.37 16.01 18.89
CA LEU A 181 2.72 15.58 19.29
C LEU A 181 3.74 16.71 19.15
N ALA A 182 3.69 17.46 18.06
CA ALA A 182 4.57 18.61 17.85
C ALA A 182 4.32 19.72 18.88
N ARG A 183 3.05 19.99 19.22
CA ARG A 183 2.66 20.97 20.24
C ARG A 183 3.19 20.53 21.62
N ARG A 184 3.06 19.25 21.96
CA ARG A 184 3.54 18.69 23.23
C ARG A 184 5.07 18.74 23.35
N ALA A 185 5.76 18.53 22.23
CA ALA A 185 7.23 18.59 22.16
C ALA A 185 7.78 20.03 22.06
N GLY A 186 6.92 21.05 21.98
CA GLY A 186 7.34 22.45 21.89
C GLY A 186 7.87 22.88 20.52
N PHE A 187 7.66 22.08 19.47
CA PHE A 187 8.11 22.47 18.13
C PHE A 187 7.29 23.65 17.63
N THR A 188 7.99 24.69 17.15
CA THR A 188 7.38 25.86 16.53
C THR A 188 7.21 25.63 15.03
N GLY A 189 6.17 26.23 14.44
CA GLY A 189 6.03 26.26 12.97
C GLY A 189 7.20 27.01 12.34
N THR A 190 7.50 26.71 11.09
CA THR A 190 8.51 27.45 10.33
C THR A 190 7.96 28.81 9.95
N VAL A 191 8.41 29.85 10.63
CA VAL A 191 8.16 31.24 10.25
C VAL A 191 9.18 31.62 9.15
N ASP A 192 8.91 31.21 7.93
CA ASP A 192 9.49 31.93 6.77
C ASP A 192 8.58 33.13 6.53
N GLU A 193 8.98 34.28 7.01
CA GLU A 193 8.22 35.55 6.93
C GLU A 193 7.83 35.94 5.49
N ASP A 194 8.55 35.44 4.48
CA ASP A 194 8.36 35.78 3.09
C ASP A 194 7.40 34.88 2.29
N LYS A 195 7.01 33.70 2.76
CA LYS A 195 6.23 32.74 1.95
C LYS A 195 4.76 33.12 1.73
N GLY A 196 4.21 34.02 2.52
CA GLY A 196 2.83 34.51 2.32
C GLY A 196 2.62 35.32 1.06
N ALA A 197 3.63 36.05 0.63
CA ALA A 197 3.61 36.87 -0.58
C ALA A 197 3.74 36.06 -1.87
N HIS A 198 4.14 34.78 -1.79
CA HIS A 198 4.49 33.93 -2.93
C HIS A 198 3.52 32.77 -3.19
N PHE A 199 2.36 32.72 -2.53
CA PHE A 199 1.39 31.63 -2.68
C PHE A 199 0.97 31.44 -4.15
N TRP A 200 0.50 32.51 -4.78
CA TRP A 200 -0.02 32.43 -6.14
C TRP A 200 1.03 32.10 -7.21
N PRO A 201 2.22 32.69 -7.20
CA PRO A 201 3.30 32.28 -8.08
C PRO A 201 3.72 30.81 -7.90
N MET A 202 3.82 30.32 -6.63
CA MET A 202 4.21 28.94 -6.34
C MET A 202 3.11 27.95 -6.72
N PHE A 203 1.85 28.27 -6.47
CA PHE A 203 0.71 27.47 -6.92
C PHE A 203 0.68 27.35 -8.45
N ARG A 204 0.85 28.48 -9.16
CA ARG A 204 0.91 28.48 -10.65
C ARG A 204 2.08 27.67 -11.19
N LYS A 205 3.25 27.79 -10.56
CA LYS A 205 4.45 27.04 -10.94
C LYS A 205 4.26 25.53 -10.80
N ASN A 206 3.59 25.10 -9.73
CA ASN A 206 3.43 23.69 -9.37
C ASN A 206 2.07 23.11 -9.79
N PHE A 207 1.24 23.90 -10.48
CA PHE A 207 -0.13 23.55 -10.87
C PHE A 207 -0.22 22.19 -11.59
N PHE A 208 0.67 21.97 -12.55
CA PHE A 208 0.66 20.73 -13.32
C PHE A 208 0.98 19.51 -12.46
N SER A 209 1.87 19.60 -11.50
CA SER A 209 2.15 18.49 -10.59
C SER A 209 0.96 18.17 -9.68
N LEU A 210 0.21 19.20 -9.24
CA LEU A 210 -1.02 19.04 -8.46
C LEU A 210 -2.17 18.43 -9.27
N MET A 211 -2.19 18.65 -10.59
CA MET A 211 -3.22 18.08 -11.47
C MET A 211 -3.03 16.59 -11.74
N ALA A 212 -1.86 16.02 -11.47
CA ALA A 212 -1.61 14.59 -11.73
C ALA A 212 -2.61 13.67 -11.01
N PRO A 213 -2.77 13.72 -9.67
CA PRO A 213 -3.79 12.91 -8.99
C PRO A 213 -5.21 13.19 -9.48
N VAL A 214 -5.53 14.46 -9.76
CA VAL A 214 -6.88 14.87 -10.22
C VAL A 214 -7.19 14.27 -11.59
N ILE A 215 -6.24 14.29 -12.52
CA ILE A 215 -6.42 13.73 -13.86
C ILE A 215 -6.54 12.20 -13.78
N ILE A 216 -5.65 11.55 -13.03
CA ILE A 216 -5.62 10.09 -12.94
C ILE A 216 -6.88 9.57 -12.25
N LEU A 217 -7.15 10.04 -11.04
CA LEU A 217 -8.30 9.57 -10.27
C LEU A 217 -9.63 10.07 -10.85
N GLY A 218 -9.66 11.31 -11.31
CA GLY A 218 -10.84 11.89 -11.95
C GLY A 218 -11.26 11.11 -13.18
N SER A 219 -10.32 10.66 -14.02
CA SER A 219 -10.64 9.84 -15.20
C SER A 219 -11.23 8.47 -14.84
N ILE A 220 -10.74 7.85 -13.76
CA ILE A 220 -11.26 6.57 -13.26
C ILE A 220 -12.66 6.76 -12.63
N TYR A 221 -12.81 7.76 -11.76
CA TYR A 221 -14.06 7.98 -11.02
C TYR A 221 -15.19 8.49 -11.92
N ALA A 222 -14.86 9.26 -12.96
CA ALA A 222 -15.83 9.66 -13.98
C ALA A 222 -16.19 8.53 -14.97
N GLY A 223 -15.57 7.34 -14.84
CA GLY A 223 -15.80 6.23 -15.76
C GLY A 223 -15.25 6.44 -17.17
N ILE A 224 -14.37 7.46 -17.37
CA ILE A 224 -13.79 7.78 -18.69
C ILE A 224 -12.69 6.77 -19.04
N CYS A 225 -11.90 6.35 -18.05
CA CYS A 225 -10.79 5.41 -18.22
C CYS A 225 -10.91 4.23 -17.25
N THR A 226 -10.56 3.05 -17.73
CA THR A 226 -10.25 1.91 -16.87
C THR A 226 -8.96 2.17 -16.08
N PRO A 227 -8.70 1.46 -14.97
CA PRO A 227 -7.42 1.59 -14.25
C PRO A 227 -6.18 1.37 -15.13
N VAL A 228 -6.27 0.49 -16.14
CA VAL A 228 -5.16 0.25 -17.10
C VAL A 228 -4.93 1.47 -17.97
N GLU A 229 -5.98 2.00 -18.60
CA GLU A 229 -5.89 3.21 -19.43
C GLU A 229 -5.43 4.42 -18.64
N ALA A 230 -5.93 4.59 -17.40
CA ALA A 230 -5.49 5.65 -16.50
C ALA A 230 -4.00 5.53 -16.14
N SER A 231 -3.45 4.32 -16.04
CA SER A 231 -2.01 4.12 -15.83
C SER A 231 -1.17 4.62 -17.02
N VAL A 232 -1.66 4.39 -18.24
CA VAL A 232 -1.02 4.90 -19.47
C VAL A 232 -1.09 6.42 -19.52
N VAL A 233 -2.25 7.01 -19.22
CA VAL A 233 -2.43 8.48 -19.10
C VAL A 233 -1.46 9.04 -18.07
N ALA A 234 -1.31 8.38 -16.90
CA ALA A 234 -0.39 8.78 -15.85
C ALA A 234 1.07 8.80 -16.33
N VAL A 235 1.51 7.77 -17.09
CA VAL A 235 2.86 7.71 -17.66
C VAL A 235 3.10 8.87 -18.62
N PHE A 236 2.20 9.08 -19.58
CA PHE A 236 2.36 10.19 -20.55
C PHE A 236 2.30 11.55 -19.88
N TYR A 237 1.44 11.72 -18.88
CA TYR A 237 1.36 12.95 -18.10
C TYR A 237 2.66 13.22 -17.33
N ALA A 238 3.19 12.20 -16.64
CA ALA A 238 4.45 12.31 -15.91
C ALA A 238 5.64 12.61 -16.83
N LEU A 239 5.70 11.98 -18.00
CA LEU A 239 6.70 12.28 -19.03
C LEU A 239 6.58 13.73 -19.49
N PHE A 240 5.39 14.19 -19.84
CA PHE A 240 5.16 15.57 -20.30
C PHE A 240 5.54 16.59 -19.24
N VAL A 241 5.06 16.44 -18.02
CA VAL A 241 5.37 17.36 -16.93
C VAL A 241 6.86 17.30 -16.58
N GLY A 242 7.44 16.09 -16.47
CA GLY A 242 8.84 15.88 -16.10
C GLY A 242 9.85 16.44 -17.13
N THR A 243 9.54 16.36 -18.42
CA THR A 243 10.45 16.81 -19.49
C THR A 243 10.21 18.25 -19.90
N CYS A 244 8.94 18.67 -20.06
CA CYS A 244 8.60 19.97 -20.64
C CYS A 244 8.42 21.06 -19.58
N ILE A 245 7.86 20.73 -18.41
CA ILE A 245 7.48 21.72 -17.39
C ILE A 245 8.54 21.81 -16.29
N THR A 246 8.82 20.72 -15.57
CA THR A 246 9.84 20.70 -14.51
C THR A 246 11.25 20.69 -15.10
N ARG A 247 11.42 20.03 -16.23
CA ARG A 247 12.70 19.82 -16.93
C ARG A 247 13.74 19.09 -16.07
N GLU A 248 13.28 18.37 -15.05
CA GLU A 248 14.13 17.55 -14.17
C GLU A 248 14.30 16.13 -14.72
N LEU A 249 13.38 15.67 -15.57
CA LEU A 249 13.42 14.31 -16.15
C LEU A 249 14.34 14.28 -17.38
N LYS A 250 15.61 13.97 -17.15
CA LYS A 250 16.61 13.76 -18.21
C LYS A 250 16.64 12.28 -18.60
N ILE A 251 17.39 11.94 -19.66
CA ILE A 251 17.51 10.58 -20.18
C ILE A 251 18.03 9.58 -19.13
N ILE A 252 18.90 10.02 -18.21
CA ILE A 252 19.46 9.20 -17.14
C ILE A 252 18.36 8.87 -16.12
N GLN A 253 17.56 9.85 -15.68
CA GLN A 253 16.45 9.64 -14.75
C GLN A 253 15.34 8.77 -15.37
N LEU A 254 15.11 8.92 -16.68
CA LEU A 254 14.19 8.04 -17.41
C LEU A 254 14.67 6.59 -17.39
N TRP A 255 15.97 6.38 -17.64
CA TRP A 255 16.55 5.03 -17.60
C TRP A 255 16.49 4.40 -16.20
N ASP A 256 16.74 5.21 -15.16
CA ASP A 256 16.62 4.76 -13.77
C ASP A 256 15.16 4.42 -13.41
N ALA A 257 14.18 5.20 -13.88
CA ALA A 257 12.76 4.89 -13.70
C ALA A 257 12.38 3.57 -14.39
N ILE A 258 12.86 3.31 -15.62
CA ILE A 258 12.65 2.06 -16.34
C ILE A 258 13.25 0.88 -15.57
N LYS A 259 14.49 1.00 -15.07
CA LYS A 259 15.13 -0.08 -14.30
C LYS A 259 14.33 -0.39 -13.02
N LEU A 260 13.95 0.64 -12.27
CA LEU A 260 13.17 0.48 -11.05
C LEU A 260 11.84 -0.22 -11.34
N THR A 261 11.14 0.21 -12.39
CA THR A 261 9.88 -0.38 -12.81
C THR A 261 10.04 -1.84 -13.19
N ASN A 262 11.05 -2.17 -13.99
CA ASN A 262 11.26 -3.55 -14.43
C ASN A 262 11.56 -4.51 -13.27
N VAL A 263 12.37 -4.07 -12.30
CA VAL A 263 12.67 -4.87 -11.11
C VAL A 263 11.43 -5.06 -10.25
N SER A 264 10.70 -3.98 -9.96
CA SER A 264 9.51 -4.04 -9.11
C SER A 264 8.38 -4.82 -9.77
N ALA A 265 8.05 -4.52 -11.03
CA ALA A 265 7.00 -5.21 -11.76
C ALA A 265 7.33 -6.69 -11.99
N GLY A 266 8.57 -7.01 -12.36
CA GLY A 266 9.03 -8.39 -12.53
C GLY A 266 8.89 -9.21 -11.25
N SER A 267 9.28 -8.63 -10.11
CA SER A 267 9.12 -9.28 -8.80
C SER A 267 7.64 -9.59 -8.49
N ILE A 268 6.74 -8.62 -8.73
CA ILE A 268 5.31 -8.78 -8.50
C ILE A 268 4.72 -9.87 -9.41
N ILE A 269 5.06 -9.86 -10.69
CA ILE A 269 4.54 -10.83 -11.67
C ILE A 269 4.98 -12.26 -11.31
N ILE A 270 6.24 -12.46 -10.91
CA ILE A 270 6.74 -13.77 -10.49
C ILE A 270 5.99 -14.26 -9.24
N VAL A 271 5.85 -13.40 -8.23
CA VAL A 271 5.11 -13.73 -6.99
C VAL A 271 3.68 -14.13 -7.32
N LEU A 272 2.99 -13.35 -8.15
CA LEU A 272 1.61 -13.65 -8.58
C LEU A 272 1.50 -14.98 -9.32
N GLY A 273 2.41 -15.24 -10.26
CA GLY A 273 2.41 -16.49 -11.04
C GLY A 273 2.50 -17.72 -10.14
N VAL A 274 3.45 -17.71 -9.24
CA VAL A 274 3.66 -18.83 -8.30
C VAL A 274 2.52 -18.95 -7.28
N SER A 275 1.95 -17.82 -6.87
CA SER A 275 0.86 -17.80 -5.91
C SER A 275 -0.46 -18.31 -6.48
N THR A 276 -0.69 -18.10 -7.77
CA THR A 276 -1.85 -18.69 -8.47
C THR A 276 -1.77 -20.21 -8.43
N LEU A 277 -0.56 -20.77 -8.65
CA LEU A 277 -0.32 -22.20 -8.50
C LEU A 277 -0.60 -22.66 -7.05
N PHE A 278 -0.09 -21.95 -6.05
CA PHE A 278 -0.32 -22.23 -4.64
C PHE A 278 -1.82 -22.19 -4.29
N GLY A 279 -2.53 -21.13 -4.70
CA GLY A 279 -3.98 -20.98 -4.51
C GLY A 279 -4.78 -22.10 -5.17
N ARG A 280 -4.37 -22.58 -6.35
CA ARG A 280 -4.97 -23.75 -7.00
C ARG A 280 -4.84 -25.01 -6.12
N ILE A 281 -3.65 -25.28 -5.59
CA ILE A 281 -3.41 -26.45 -4.74
C ILE A 281 -4.27 -26.34 -3.47
N LEU A 282 -4.31 -25.19 -2.81
CA LEU A 282 -5.18 -24.95 -1.66
C LEU A 282 -6.65 -25.27 -1.97
N THR A 283 -7.13 -24.83 -3.15
CA THR A 283 -8.50 -25.07 -3.59
C THR A 283 -8.78 -26.55 -3.87
N MET A 284 -7.84 -27.24 -4.53
CA MET A 284 -7.93 -28.67 -4.80
C MET A 284 -7.99 -29.50 -3.51
N GLN A 285 -7.23 -29.11 -2.50
CA GLN A 285 -7.20 -29.73 -1.17
C GLN A 285 -8.36 -29.27 -0.27
N ARG A 286 -9.23 -28.41 -0.76
CA ARG A 286 -10.39 -27.84 -0.02
C ARG A 286 -10.00 -27.13 1.28
N ILE A 287 -8.76 -26.67 1.41
CA ILE A 287 -8.25 -25.98 2.61
C ILE A 287 -9.08 -24.75 2.96
N PRO A 288 -9.45 -23.86 1.99
CA PRO A 288 -10.30 -22.70 2.28
C PRO A 288 -11.65 -23.11 2.90
N HIS A 289 -12.28 -24.16 2.39
CA HIS A 289 -13.55 -24.65 2.91
C HIS A 289 -13.43 -25.26 4.31
N GLN A 290 -12.34 -26.00 4.57
CA GLN A 290 -12.08 -26.57 5.89
C GLN A 290 -11.86 -25.47 6.92
N LEU A 291 -11.06 -24.44 6.59
CA LEU A 291 -10.82 -23.29 7.45
C LEU A 291 -12.12 -22.51 7.69
N ALA A 292 -12.89 -22.24 6.63
CA ALA A 292 -14.16 -21.54 6.75
C ALA A 292 -15.12 -22.27 7.69
N ASN A 293 -15.25 -23.59 7.54
CA ASN A 293 -16.09 -24.39 8.41
C ASN A 293 -15.58 -24.40 9.87
N ALA A 294 -14.27 -24.53 10.08
CA ALA A 294 -13.68 -24.47 11.42
C ALA A 294 -13.92 -23.11 12.09
N MET A 295 -13.79 -22.00 11.35
CA MET A 295 -14.06 -20.67 11.91
C MET A 295 -15.54 -20.44 12.21
N ILE A 296 -16.45 -20.92 11.35
CA ILE A 296 -17.90 -20.80 11.57
C ILE A 296 -18.36 -21.66 12.75
N THR A 297 -17.71 -22.81 13.03
CA THR A 297 -18.00 -23.58 14.25
C THR A 297 -17.59 -22.83 15.51
N LEU A 298 -16.62 -21.91 15.44
CA LEU A 298 -16.22 -21.07 16.57
C LEU A 298 -17.18 -19.88 16.76
N THR A 299 -17.59 -19.25 15.65
CA THR A 299 -18.48 -18.08 15.69
C THR A 299 -19.10 -17.81 14.32
N ASP A 300 -20.37 -17.42 14.31
CA ASP A 300 -21.07 -16.91 13.11
C ASP A 300 -21.06 -15.36 13.06
N ASN A 301 -20.49 -14.73 14.07
CA ASN A 301 -20.47 -13.26 14.15
C ASN A 301 -19.41 -12.68 13.21
N PRO A 302 -19.77 -11.88 12.17
CA PRO A 302 -18.83 -11.33 11.21
C PRO A 302 -17.81 -10.39 11.85
N TYR A 303 -18.16 -9.70 12.92
CA TYR A 303 -17.23 -8.81 13.63
C TYR A 303 -16.10 -9.59 14.31
N VAL A 304 -16.44 -10.72 14.94
CA VAL A 304 -15.44 -11.59 15.60
C VAL A 304 -14.53 -12.23 14.54
N ILE A 305 -15.09 -12.65 13.42
CA ILE A 305 -14.32 -13.19 12.29
C ILE A 305 -13.33 -12.16 11.76
N LEU A 306 -13.77 -10.90 11.56
CA LEU A 306 -12.88 -9.81 11.13
C LEU A 306 -11.75 -9.56 12.15
N VAL A 307 -12.04 -9.58 13.45
CA VAL A 307 -11.01 -9.44 14.48
C VAL A 307 -10.00 -10.58 14.41
N LEU A 308 -10.45 -11.83 14.29
CA LEU A 308 -9.56 -12.99 14.19
C LEU A 308 -8.68 -12.94 12.93
N ILE A 309 -9.28 -12.62 11.79
CA ILE A 309 -8.52 -12.42 10.53
C ILE A 309 -7.55 -11.24 10.68
N GLY A 310 -8.00 -10.13 11.26
CA GLY A 310 -7.15 -8.96 11.50
C GLY A 310 -5.94 -9.27 12.37
N LEU A 311 -6.11 -10.01 13.46
CA LEU A 311 -5.01 -10.45 14.31
C LEU A 311 -4.02 -11.36 13.57
N LEU A 312 -4.54 -12.25 12.73
CA LEU A 312 -3.69 -13.12 11.91
C LEU A 312 -2.92 -12.30 10.85
N LEU A 313 -3.59 -11.36 10.19
CA LEU A 313 -2.94 -10.45 9.22
C LEU A 313 -1.88 -9.57 9.88
N LEU A 314 -2.15 -9.05 11.08
CA LEU A 314 -1.16 -8.32 11.88
C LEU A 314 0.05 -9.20 12.17
N PHE A 315 -0.17 -10.42 12.65
CA PHE A 315 0.92 -11.35 12.97
C PHE A 315 1.74 -11.71 11.73
N LEU A 316 1.10 -12.14 10.65
CA LEU A 316 1.81 -12.56 9.44
C LEU A 316 2.45 -11.38 8.70
N GLY A 317 1.79 -10.22 8.67
CA GLY A 317 2.31 -9.01 8.03
C GLY A 317 3.54 -8.41 8.75
N MET A 318 3.81 -8.80 10.02
CA MET A 318 5.09 -8.46 10.68
C MET A 318 6.29 -9.11 9.98
N PHE A 319 6.08 -10.21 9.24
CA PHE A 319 7.14 -11.00 8.58
C PHE A 319 7.05 -10.94 7.05
N MET A 320 5.90 -10.52 6.51
CA MET A 320 5.60 -10.57 5.08
C MET A 320 5.10 -9.22 4.57
N GLU A 321 5.48 -8.89 3.34
CA GLU A 321 4.97 -7.71 2.64
C GLU A 321 3.48 -7.85 2.31
N THR A 322 2.76 -6.70 2.18
CA THR A 322 1.32 -6.63 1.90
C THR A 322 0.92 -7.43 0.67
N LEU A 323 1.68 -7.34 -0.42
CA LEU A 323 1.39 -8.09 -1.65
C LEU A 323 1.46 -9.60 -1.43
N ALA A 324 2.45 -10.05 -0.68
CA ALA A 324 2.63 -11.47 -0.37
C ALA A 324 1.49 -12.03 0.50
N THR A 325 1.07 -11.27 1.51
CA THR A 325 -0.07 -11.69 2.35
C THR A 325 -1.36 -11.79 1.54
N ILE A 326 -1.66 -10.80 0.68
CA ILE A 326 -2.83 -10.81 -0.20
C ILE A 326 -2.81 -12.06 -1.08
N VAL A 327 -1.70 -12.30 -1.74
CA VAL A 327 -1.59 -13.36 -2.73
C VAL A 327 -1.73 -14.76 -2.11
N ILE A 328 -1.20 -14.96 -0.90
CA ILE A 328 -1.25 -16.25 -0.21
C ILE A 328 -2.60 -16.47 0.47
N LEU A 329 -3.10 -15.46 1.16
CA LEU A 329 -4.21 -15.63 2.09
C LEU A 329 -5.57 -15.22 1.51
N ALA A 330 -5.63 -14.34 0.49
CA ALA A 330 -6.90 -13.95 -0.08
C ALA A 330 -7.69 -15.13 -0.65
N PRO A 331 -7.10 -16.10 -1.40
CA PRO A 331 -7.82 -17.28 -1.85
C PRO A 331 -8.40 -18.12 -0.70
N ILE A 332 -7.80 -18.02 0.49
CA ILE A 332 -8.23 -18.76 1.70
C ILE A 332 -9.40 -18.06 2.36
N PHE A 333 -9.32 -16.73 2.54
CA PHE A 333 -10.33 -16.00 3.30
C PHE A 333 -11.53 -15.54 2.47
N LEU A 334 -11.41 -15.36 1.15
CA LEU A 334 -12.52 -14.91 0.31
C LEU A 334 -13.75 -15.81 0.41
N PRO A 335 -13.65 -17.15 0.35
CA PRO A 335 -14.82 -18.01 0.52
C PRO A 335 -15.44 -17.90 1.93
N LEU A 336 -14.62 -17.65 2.97
CA LEU A 336 -15.10 -17.46 4.33
C LEU A 336 -15.90 -16.18 4.47
N ILE A 337 -15.30 -15.04 4.06
CA ILE A 337 -15.94 -13.73 4.22
C ILE A 337 -17.24 -13.62 3.45
N THR A 338 -17.31 -14.18 2.23
CA THR A 338 -18.55 -14.22 1.44
C THR A 338 -19.63 -15.06 2.11
N LYS A 339 -19.26 -16.18 2.75
CA LYS A 339 -20.21 -17.04 3.46
C LYS A 339 -20.83 -16.37 4.68
N VAL A 340 -20.08 -15.50 5.37
CA VAL A 340 -20.58 -14.75 6.55
C VAL A 340 -21.14 -13.37 6.19
N GLY A 341 -21.25 -13.06 4.90
CA GLY A 341 -21.87 -11.82 4.41
C GLY A 341 -20.98 -10.58 4.51
N ILE A 342 -19.65 -10.73 4.67
CA ILE A 342 -18.71 -9.62 4.62
C ILE A 342 -18.43 -9.26 3.15
N ASP A 343 -18.55 -7.97 2.84
CA ASP A 343 -18.34 -7.44 1.52
C ASP A 343 -16.88 -7.57 1.06
N PRO A 344 -16.57 -8.09 -0.14
CA PRO A 344 -15.20 -8.23 -0.62
C PRO A 344 -14.46 -6.91 -0.83
N VAL A 345 -15.16 -5.83 -1.23
CA VAL A 345 -14.54 -4.49 -1.40
C VAL A 345 -14.14 -3.94 -0.04
N PHE A 346 -15.04 -3.98 0.94
CA PHE A 346 -14.73 -3.63 2.33
C PHE A 346 -13.53 -4.42 2.85
N PHE A 347 -13.55 -5.73 2.64
CA PHE A 347 -12.49 -6.62 3.14
C PHE A 347 -11.12 -6.30 2.52
N GLY A 348 -11.07 -5.91 1.25
CA GLY A 348 -9.84 -5.45 0.60
C GLY A 348 -9.25 -4.20 1.26
N ILE A 349 -10.08 -3.21 1.59
CA ILE A 349 -9.66 -2.00 2.30
C ILE A 349 -9.20 -2.32 3.72
N PHE A 350 -9.98 -3.11 4.45
CA PHE A 350 -9.63 -3.63 5.77
C PHE A 350 -8.27 -4.34 5.77
N TRP A 351 -8.03 -5.19 4.77
CA TRP A 351 -6.77 -5.92 4.60
C TRP A 351 -5.57 -5.00 4.45
N VAL A 352 -5.66 -4.07 3.49
CA VAL A 352 -4.56 -3.14 3.21
C VAL A 352 -4.21 -2.34 4.47
N ILE A 353 -5.20 -1.77 5.16
CA ILE A 353 -4.95 -0.97 6.36
C ILE A 353 -4.35 -1.81 7.49
N THR A 354 -4.84 -3.05 7.67
CA THR A 354 -4.33 -3.94 8.71
C THR A 354 -2.87 -4.33 8.46
N ASN A 355 -2.51 -4.63 7.22
CA ASN A 355 -1.13 -4.94 6.86
C ASN A 355 -0.18 -3.75 7.05
N GLU A 356 -0.65 -2.53 6.85
CA GLU A 356 0.18 -1.34 7.07
C GLU A 356 0.59 -1.19 8.54
N VAL A 357 -0.28 -1.55 9.49
CA VAL A 357 0.09 -1.63 10.91
C VAL A 357 1.16 -2.69 11.14
N ALA A 358 1.03 -3.84 10.49
CA ALA A 358 1.99 -4.92 10.60
C ALA A 358 3.39 -4.50 10.10
N LEU A 359 3.46 -3.74 8.99
CA LEU A 359 4.71 -3.18 8.46
C LEU A 359 5.34 -2.10 9.35
N LEU A 360 4.59 -1.56 10.32
CA LEU A 360 5.07 -0.65 11.35
C LEU A 360 5.40 -1.38 12.66
N SER A 361 5.20 -2.69 12.74
CA SER A 361 5.33 -3.46 13.98
C SER A 361 6.64 -4.25 14.00
N PRO A 362 7.39 -4.24 15.13
CA PRO A 362 8.51 -5.18 15.31
C PRO A 362 8.02 -6.63 15.21
N PRO A 363 8.84 -7.61 14.74
CA PRO A 363 10.30 -7.57 14.65
C PRO A 363 10.86 -7.00 13.35
N LEU A 364 10.19 -7.15 12.21
CA LEU A 364 10.74 -6.64 10.94
C LEU A 364 10.43 -5.16 10.74
N GLY A 365 9.16 -4.77 10.72
CA GLY A 365 8.77 -3.38 10.57
C GLY A 365 9.42 -2.70 9.36
N VAL A 366 9.16 -3.17 8.15
CA VAL A 366 9.85 -2.72 6.91
C VAL A 366 9.89 -1.21 6.78
N ASN A 367 8.77 -0.53 7.07
CA ASN A 367 8.70 0.93 7.01
C ASN A 367 9.56 1.59 8.09
N LEU A 368 9.72 0.94 9.26
CA LEU A 368 10.62 1.43 10.33
C LEU A 368 12.09 1.30 9.92
N PHE A 369 12.48 0.21 9.25
CA PHE A 369 13.84 0.04 8.73
C PHE A 369 14.19 1.06 7.66
N ILE A 370 13.27 1.36 6.75
CA ILE A 370 13.47 2.41 5.76
C ILE A 370 13.69 3.77 6.46
N ALA A 371 12.85 4.10 7.43
CA ALA A 371 12.98 5.33 8.18
C ALA A 371 14.25 5.37 9.05
N GLN A 372 14.69 4.24 9.60
CA GLN A 372 15.98 4.08 10.30
C GLN A 372 17.15 4.44 9.38
N ASN A 373 17.20 3.84 8.19
CA ASN A 373 18.27 4.08 7.23
C ASN A 373 18.33 5.56 6.79
N LEU A 374 17.18 6.20 6.64
CA LEU A 374 17.09 7.60 6.22
C LEU A 374 17.39 8.58 7.37
N SER A 375 17.06 8.22 8.61
CA SER A 375 17.23 9.10 9.78
C SER A 375 18.55 8.92 10.51
N GLY A 376 19.19 7.74 10.34
CA GLY A 376 20.46 7.39 11.03
C GLY A 376 20.33 7.13 12.53
N ILE A 377 19.10 6.99 13.07
CA ILE A 377 18.85 6.66 14.49
C ILE A 377 18.57 5.16 14.67
N SER A 378 18.60 4.67 15.92
CA SER A 378 18.32 3.24 16.18
C SER A 378 16.87 2.87 15.88
N PHE A 379 16.62 1.61 15.52
CA PHE A 379 15.31 1.06 15.20
C PHE A 379 14.27 1.32 16.33
N GLU A 380 14.69 1.14 17.59
CA GLU A 380 13.80 1.36 18.73
C GLU A 380 13.35 2.83 18.86
N ARG A 381 14.23 3.79 18.52
CA ARG A 381 13.89 5.22 18.53
C ARG A 381 12.89 5.55 17.42
N VAL A 382 13.05 4.96 16.22
CA VAL A 382 12.06 5.09 15.14
C VAL A 382 10.73 4.48 15.55
N ALA A 383 10.74 3.27 16.12
CA ALA A 383 9.54 2.59 16.59
C ALA A 383 8.80 3.40 17.67
N LYS A 384 9.52 4.02 18.62
CA LYS A 384 8.92 4.94 19.62
C LYS A 384 8.25 6.14 18.96
N GLY A 385 8.85 6.72 17.91
CA GLY A 385 8.27 7.82 17.15
C GLY A 385 7.02 7.43 16.37
N ALA A 386 6.98 6.19 15.84
CA ALA A 386 5.85 5.65 15.07
C ALA A 386 4.70 5.13 15.96
N PHE A 387 4.98 4.74 17.22
CA PHE A 387 4.02 4.09 18.12
C PHE A 387 2.69 4.82 18.29
N PRO A 388 2.64 6.16 18.52
CA PRO A 388 1.37 6.88 18.65
C PRO A 388 0.50 6.77 17.40
N TYR A 389 1.12 6.79 16.21
CA TYR A 389 0.42 6.67 14.94
C TYR A 389 -0.06 5.23 14.70
N MET A 390 0.76 4.25 15.07
CA MET A 390 0.38 2.84 15.00
C MET A 390 -0.87 2.57 15.86
N MET A 391 -0.92 3.10 17.09
CA MET A 391 -2.11 2.99 17.95
C MET A 391 -3.34 3.66 17.33
N LEU A 392 -3.16 4.81 16.69
CA LEU A 392 -4.23 5.51 15.99
C LEU A 392 -4.77 4.68 14.83
N ILE A 393 -3.90 4.03 14.02
CA ILE A 393 -4.34 3.17 12.92
C ILE A 393 -5.09 1.93 13.46
N ILE A 394 -4.64 1.34 14.57
CA ILE A 394 -5.36 0.22 15.23
C ILE A 394 -6.76 0.67 15.67
N CYS A 395 -6.88 1.85 16.29
CA CYS A 395 -8.20 2.40 16.65
C CYS A 395 -9.07 2.62 15.40
N PHE A 396 -8.46 3.05 14.30
CA PHE A 396 -9.16 3.21 13.02
C PHE A 396 -9.63 1.88 12.44
N ILE A 397 -8.83 0.81 12.53
CA ILE A 397 -9.23 -0.54 12.12
C ILE A 397 -10.43 -1.02 12.95
N ILE A 398 -10.42 -0.80 14.27
CA ILE A 398 -11.56 -1.16 15.12
C ILE A 398 -12.81 -0.38 14.70
N MET A 399 -12.67 0.91 14.39
CA MET A 399 -13.77 1.73 13.87
C MET A 399 -14.30 1.18 12.52
N LEU A 400 -13.42 0.75 11.61
CA LEU A 400 -13.81 0.16 10.33
C LEU A 400 -14.57 -1.16 10.52
N ILE A 401 -14.13 -2.01 11.46
CA ILE A 401 -14.84 -3.26 11.79
C ILE A 401 -16.27 -2.94 12.23
N LEU A 402 -16.45 -1.93 13.08
CA LEU A 402 -17.77 -1.53 13.59
C LEU A 402 -18.62 -0.79 12.53
N TRP A 403 -17.99 -0.14 11.58
CA TRP A 403 -18.67 0.65 10.54
C TRP A 403 -18.22 0.22 9.14
N GLN A 404 -18.67 -0.96 8.72
CA GLN A 404 -18.28 -1.58 7.45
C GLN A 404 -18.77 -0.81 6.21
N ASP A 405 -19.83 -0.01 6.34
CA ASP A 405 -20.35 0.82 5.26
C ASP A 405 -19.49 2.05 4.92
N LEU A 406 -18.55 2.44 5.80
CA LEU A 406 -17.71 3.62 5.58
C LEU A 406 -16.91 3.56 4.27
N PRO A 407 -16.16 2.48 3.95
CA PRO A 407 -15.48 2.36 2.66
C PRO A 407 -16.44 2.22 1.49
N LEU A 408 -17.61 1.64 1.71
CA LEU A 408 -18.59 1.34 0.66
C LEU A 408 -19.46 2.54 0.28
N TRP A 409 -19.46 3.60 1.09
CA TRP A 409 -20.29 4.78 0.88
C TRP A 409 -20.03 5.46 -0.48
N LEU A 410 -18.76 5.72 -0.80
CA LEU A 410 -18.41 6.41 -2.04
C LEU A 410 -18.59 5.53 -3.29
N PRO A 411 -18.20 4.25 -3.34
CA PRO A 411 -18.49 3.35 -4.46
C PRO A 411 -19.98 3.24 -4.78
N ARG A 412 -20.83 3.15 -3.75
CA ARG A 412 -22.29 3.12 -3.92
C ARG A 412 -22.83 4.43 -4.49
N LEU A 413 -22.29 5.58 -4.04
CA LEU A 413 -22.69 6.90 -4.54
C LEU A 413 -22.30 7.11 -6.00
N THR A 414 -21.14 6.60 -6.42
CA THR A 414 -20.61 6.75 -7.79
C THR A 414 -21.10 5.68 -8.77
N GLY A 415 -21.92 4.73 -8.31
CA GLY A 415 -22.45 3.65 -9.16
C GLY A 415 -21.38 2.65 -9.63
N GLN A 416 -20.25 2.56 -8.94
CA GLN A 416 -19.17 1.62 -9.26
C GLN A 416 -19.29 0.29 -8.51
N TYR A 417 -20.35 0.20 -7.70
CA TYR A 417 -20.65 -0.95 -6.85
C TYR A 417 -22.14 -1.30 -6.88
#